data_efa39ac1a4fafa201f16d16f7ab6c12e
#
_entry.id   efa39ac1a4fafa201f16d16f7ab6c12e
#
_cell.length_a   1.000
_cell.length_b   1.000
_cell.length_c   1.000
_cell.angle_alpha   90.00
_cell.angle_beta   90.00
_cell.angle_gamma   90.00
#
_symmetry.space_group_name_H-M   'P 1'
#
loop_
_entity.id
_entity.type
_entity.pdbx_description
1 polymer ?
#
loop_
_entity_poly.entity_id
_entity_poly.type
_entity_poly.pdbx_seq_one_letter_code
_entity_poly.pdbx_strand_id
1 'polypeptide(L)'
;MKIQIEDTVYEGTAAGIMEQLRDLSFDPTEFPDVETYIWFVQNNVIRTTGMDCPLPDGDAETQAQAMFRHLDRFGALTMLEV
;
A
#
# COMPACT_ATOMS: atom_id res chain seq x y z
N MET A 1 2.50 10.77 -6.96
CA MET A 1 2.02 9.42 -7.34
C MET A 1 0.51 9.42 -7.47
N LYS A 2 0.02 8.65 -8.39
CA LYS A 2 -1.42 8.53 -8.64
C LYS A 2 -1.74 7.07 -8.94
N ILE A 3 -2.68 6.51 -8.20
CA ILE A 3 -3.07 5.11 -8.38
C ILE A 3 -4.58 5.00 -8.49
N GLN A 4 -5.04 3.90 -9.05
CA GLN A 4 -6.46 3.58 -9.13
C GLN A 4 -6.70 2.20 -8.53
N ILE A 5 -7.61 2.14 -7.58
CA ILE A 5 -8.09 0.89 -6.99
C ILE A 5 -9.58 0.80 -7.33
N GLU A 6 -9.94 -0.18 -8.15
CA GLU A 6 -11.30 -0.32 -8.68
C GLU A 6 -11.70 0.98 -9.39
N ASP A 7 -12.71 1.68 -8.89
CA ASP A 7 -13.21 2.91 -9.49
C ASP A 7 -12.69 4.18 -8.79
N THR A 8 -11.84 4.02 -7.78
CA THR A 8 -11.36 5.15 -6.98
C THR A 8 -9.92 5.49 -7.32
N VAL A 9 -9.66 6.76 -7.58
CA VAL A 9 -8.32 7.28 -7.84
C VAL A 9 -7.80 7.98 -6.59
N TYR A 10 -6.58 7.63 -6.21
CA TYR A 10 -5.88 8.24 -5.07
C TYR A 10 -4.65 8.97 -5.58
N GLU A 11 -4.39 10.15 -5.05
CA GLU A 11 -3.28 10.99 -5.50
C GLU A 11 -2.57 11.60 -4.29
N GLY A 12 -1.26 11.74 -4.38
CA GLY A 12 -0.42 12.30 -3.34
C GLY A 12 0.91 11.57 -3.24
N THR A 13 1.59 11.71 -2.10
CA THR A 13 2.75 10.88 -1.82
C THR A 13 2.32 9.45 -1.55
N ALA A 14 3.23 8.50 -1.75
CA ALA A 14 2.89 7.09 -1.50
C ALA A 14 2.49 6.89 -0.04
N ALA A 15 3.24 7.45 0.91
CA ALA A 15 2.87 7.37 2.32
C ALA A 15 1.52 8.03 2.60
N GLY A 16 1.25 9.16 1.95
CA GLY A 16 -0.04 9.86 2.09
C GLY A 16 -1.20 9.02 1.58
N ILE A 17 -1.02 8.33 0.46
CA ILE A 17 -2.05 7.43 -0.07
C ILE A 17 -2.27 6.25 0.88
N MET A 18 -1.19 5.69 1.44
CA MET A 18 -1.32 4.63 2.45
C MET A 18 -2.09 5.10 3.67
N GLU A 19 -1.87 6.35 4.12
CA GLU A 19 -2.65 6.91 5.22
C GLU A 19 -4.14 7.00 4.88
N GLN A 20 -4.47 7.40 3.66
CA GLN A 20 -5.86 7.45 3.22
C GLN A 20 -6.49 6.06 3.25
N LEU A 21 -5.76 5.04 2.79
CA LEU A 21 -6.25 3.67 2.81
C LEU A 21 -6.41 3.17 4.24
N ARG A 22 -5.47 3.52 5.13
CA ARG A 22 -5.57 3.18 6.54
C ARG A 22 -6.84 3.77 7.16
N ASP A 23 -7.15 5.03 6.85
CA ASP A 23 -8.33 5.70 7.38
C ASP A 23 -9.64 5.08 6.89
N LEU A 24 -9.60 4.39 5.75
CA LEU A 24 -10.75 3.67 5.22
C LEU A 24 -10.86 2.25 5.77
N SER A 25 -9.89 1.78 6.53
CA SER A 25 -9.92 0.44 7.08
C SER A 25 -11.00 0.33 8.18
N PHE A 26 -11.41 -0.90 8.47
CA PHE A 26 -12.48 -1.16 9.43
C PHE A 26 -12.16 -0.60 10.81
N ASP A 27 -10.92 -0.73 11.26
CA ASP A 27 -10.48 -0.19 12.56
C ASP A 27 -9.12 0.48 12.41
N PRO A 28 -9.09 1.78 12.05
CA PRO A 28 -7.82 2.50 11.87
C PRO A 28 -6.96 2.55 13.13
N THR A 29 -7.57 2.38 14.32
CA THR A 29 -6.81 2.43 15.56
C THR A 29 -5.87 1.24 15.74
N GLU A 30 -6.06 0.16 14.99
CA GLU A 30 -5.14 -0.98 14.97
C GLU A 30 -3.79 -0.61 14.33
N PHE A 31 -3.73 0.48 13.58
CA PHE A 31 -2.55 0.90 12.84
C PHE A 31 -2.12 2.28 13.35
N PRO A 32 -1.31 2.33 14.42
CA PRO A 32 -0.92 3.61 15.02
C PRO A 32 -0.09 4.49 14.10
N ASP A 33 0.58 3.89 13.10
CA ASP A 33 1.34 4.63 12.09
C ASP A 33 1.18 3.96 10.73
N VAL A 34 1.66 4.66 9.70
CA VAL A 34 1.50 4.18 8.32
C VAL A 34 2.35 2.94 8.05
N GLU A 35 3.51 2.81 8.70
CA GLU A 35 4.37 1.64 8.52
C GLU A 35 3.69 0.37 8.98
N THR A 36 2.98 0.42 10.11
CA THR A 36 2.22 -0.73 10.61
C THR A 36 1.17 -1.15 9.58
N TYR A 37 0.51 -0.19 8.96
CA TYR A 37 -0.48 -0.49 7.94
C TYR A 37 0.16 -1.10 6.69
N ILE A 38 1.31 -0.59 6.26
CA ILE A 38 2.04 -1.14 5.11
C ILE A 38 2.39 -2.60 5.36
N TRP A 39 2.87 -2.92 6.56
CA TRP A 39 3.21 -4.30 6.93
C TRP A 39 1.99 -5.21 6.98
N PHE A 40 0.86 -4.68 7.41
CA PHE A 40 -0.42 -5.40 7.37
C PHE A 40 -0.79 -5.76 5.93
N VAL A 41 -0.70 -4.80 5.01
CA VAL A 41 -0.98 -5.03 3.59
C VAL A 41 -0.02 -6.06 3.03
N GLN A 42 1.27 -5.95 3.35
CA GLN A 42 2.30 -6.89 2.91
C GLN A 42 1.94 -8.32 3.34
N ASN A 43 1.60 -8.50 4.61
CA ASN A 43 1.26 -9.82 5.13
C ASN A 43 0.00 -10.40 4.47
N ASN A 44 -0.99 -9.56 4.20
CA ASN A 44 -2.20 -9.99 3.51
C ASN A 44 -1.91 -10.43 2.07
N VAL A 45 -1.05 -9.71 1.37
CA VAL A 45 -0.67 -10.06 -0.01
C VAL A 45 0.06 -11.40 -0.02
N ILE A 46 1.02 -11.59 0.88
CA ILE A 46 1.78 -12.84 0.96
C ILE A 46 0.83 -14.01 1.26
N ARG A 47 -0.07 -13.83 2.21
CA ARG A 47 -1.02 -14.87 2.60
C ARG A 47 -1.99 -15.22 1.47
N THR A 48 -2.44 -14.21 0.73
CA THR A 48 -3.46 -14.38 -0.31
C THR A 48 -2.86 -14.96 -1.59
N THR A 49 -1.67 -14.49 -1.97
CA THR A 49 -1.05 -14.88 -3.25
C THR A 49 -0.05 -16.01 -3.10
N GLY A 50 0.48 -16.25 -1.90
CA GLY A 50 1.56 -17.19 -1.67
C GLY A 50 2.90 -16.72 -2.27
N MET A 51 3.00 -15.47 -2.69
CA MET A 51 4.19 -14.91 -3.33
C MET A 51 4.88 -13.95 -2.39
N ASP A 52 6.22 -13.91 -2.47
CA ASP A 52 7.00 -12.95 -1.69
C ASP A 52 6.68 -11.52 -2.10
N CYS A 53 6.66 -10.66 -1.10
CA CYS A 53 6.41 -9.24 -1.28
C CYS A 53 7.45 -8.46 -0.47
N PRO A 54 8.75 -8.54 -0.85
CA PRO A 54 9.80 -7.91 -0.06
C PRO A 54 9.72 -6.39 -0.13
N LEU A 55 10.00 -5.74 1.00
CA LEU A 55 10.09 -4.29 1.07
C LEU A 55 11.53 -3.89 1.37
N PRO A 56 12.03 -2.81 0.75
CA PRO A 56 13.37 -2.34 1.00
C PRO A 56 13.47 -1.70 2.39
N ASP A 57 14.68 -1.57 2.89
CA ASP A 57 14.93 -0.72 4.05
C ASP A 57 14.70 0.73 3.64
N GLY A 58 14.15 1.51 4.56
CA GLY A 58 13.90 2.91 4.29
C GLY A 58 12.73 3.44 5.10
N ASP A 59 12.34 4.67 4.79
CA ASP A 59 11.23 5.33 5.47
C ASP A 59 9.88 4.84 4.92
N ALA A 60 8.80 5.37 5.50
CA ALA A 60 7.45 4.99 5.11
C ALA A 60 7.17 5.26 3.64
N GLU A 61 7.70 6.37 3.10
CA GLU A 61 7.50 6.71 1.69
C GLU A 61 8.15 5.67 0.78
N THR A 62 9.38 5.26 1.09
CA THR A 62 10.09 4.25 0.31
C THR A 62 9.35 2.91 0.33
N GLN A 63 8.91 2.51 1.52
CA GLN A 63 8.19 1.24 1.67
C GLN A 63 6.83 1.28 1.00
N ALA A 64 6.11 2.40 1.10
CA ALA A 64 4.82 2.55 0.44
C ALA A 64 4.95 2.49 -1.08
N GLN A 65 5.98 3.13 -1.65
CA GLN A 65 6.22 3.05 -3.09
C GLN A 65 6.46 1.62 -3.54
N ALA A 66 7.30 0.89 -2.80
CA ALA A 66 7.59 -0.51 -3.11
C ALA A 66 6.34 -1.36 -3.01
N MET A 67 5.52 -1.15 -1.99
CA MET A 67 4.29 -1.89 -1.80
C MET A 67 3.31 -1.67 -2.95
N PHE A 68 3.16 -0.42 -3.40
CA PHE A 68 2.28 -0.13 -4.53
C PHE A 68 2.77 -0.76 -5.82
N ARG A 69 4.10 -0.83 -6.05
CA ARG A 69 4.63 -1.52 -7.21
C ARG A 69 4.31 -3.01 -7.18
N HIS A 70 4.42 -3.64 -6.01
CA HIS A 70 4.02 -5.04 -5.86
C HIS A 70 2.54 -5.23 -6.16
N LEU A 71 1.68 -4.37 -5.61
CA LEU A 71 0.23 -4.46 -5.82
C LEU A 71 -0.13 -4.26 -7.29
N ASP A 72 0.53 -3.34 -7.98
CA ASP A 72 0.34 -3.14 -9.41
C ASP A 72 0.72 -4.40 -10.20
N ARG A 73 1.86 -5.00 -9.85
CA ARG A 73 2.32 -6.23 -10.50
C ARG A 73 1.36 -7.39 -10.31
N PHE A 74 0.73 -7.47 -9.15
CA PHE A 74 -0.25 -8.51 -8.85
C PHE A 74 -1.64 -8.22 -9.40
N GLY A 75 -1.85 -7.05 -9.97
CA GLY A 75 -3.15 -6.67 -10.53
C GLY A 75 -4.15 -6.16 -9.50
N ALA A 76 -3.72 -5.88 -8.28
CA ALA A 76 -4.60 -5.37 -7.23
C ALA A 76 -4.96 -3.90 -7.41
N LEU A 77 -4.12 -3.15 -8.12
CA LEU A 77 -4.38 -1.75 -8.46
C LEU A 77 -3.65 -1.40 -9.76
N THR A 78 -3.87 -0.20 -10.25
CA THR A 78 -3.18 0.34 -11.43
C THR A 78 -2.43 1.60 -11.06
N MET A 79 -1.13 1.65 -11.34
CA MET A 79 -0.35 2.86 -11.15
C MET A 79 -0.53 3.77 -12.36
N LEU A 80 -1.12 4.94 -12.16
CA LEU A 80 -1.40 5.90 -13.22
C LEU A 80 -0.23 6.87 -13.40
N GLU A 81 0.39 7.30 -12.31
CA GLU A 81 1.56 8.17 -12.31
C GLU A 81 2.47 7.79 -11.16
N VAL A 82 3.75 7.77 -11.42
CA VAL A 82 4.75 7.39 -10.42
C VAL A 82 5.23 8.59 -9.64
#